data_e59dccd1502e44f708b94a1eb3da3316
#
_entry.id   e59dccd1502e44f708b94a1eb3da3316
#
_cell.length_a   1.000
_cell.length_b   1.000
_cell.length_c   1.000
_cell.angle_alpha   90.00
_cell.angle_beta   90.00
_cell.angle_gamma   90.00
#
_symmetry.space_group_name_H-M   'P 1'
#
loop_
_entity.id
_entity.type
_entity.pdbx_description
1 polymer ?
#
loop_
_entity_poly.entity_id
_entity_poly.type
_entity_poly.pdbx_seq_one_letter_code
_entity_poly.pdbx_strand_id
1 'polypeptide(L)'
;MSPSGSVAVATDSGVERAREKARRGRIPLSLKLAYSAFMAVLVPVYLFHYGPTNFLYFCDIALILTLVGLWMESALLVSVCAVGILAPQLLWNVDFLVQATGHPLTGMTAYMFNAQTSPFLRGLSLFHGWLPFLLVYLVWRLGYDRRAWGAWSALAVVVLCVCFFLMPPPRPDPGLTPVNINYVWGMSDHAAQTFMPAWAWFAGLAVGIPALICWPTHRLLIRLMPEASARSSLTSLSASPAGSGPR
;
A
#
# COMPACT_ATOMS: atom_id res chain seq x y z
N MET A 1 46.08 0.78 -46.52
CA MET A 1 44.76 1.42 -46.27
C MET A 1 44.05 0.63 -45.18
N SER A 2 44.10 1.14 -43.97
CA SER A 2 43.45 0.54 -42.81
C SER A 2 42.09 1.22 -42.57
N PRO A 3 41.01 0.52 -42.23
CA PRO A 3 39.81 1.10 -41.70
C PRO A 3 39.83 0.97 -40.18
N SER A 4 40.24 2.04 -39.50
CA SER A 4 40.07 2.19 -38.08
C SER A 4 39.11 3.36 -37.84
N GLY A 5 38.02 3.12 -37.17
CA GLY A 5 37.21 4.21 -36.62
C GLY A 5 35.71 4.04 -36.73
N SER A 6 35.09 3.16 -35.93
CA SER A 6 33.62 3.22 -35.72
C SER A 6 33.11 2.44 -34.51
N VAL A 7 33.94 2.12 -33.52
CA VAL A 7 33.44 1.29 -32.38
C VAL A 7 33.25 2.07 -31.08
N ALA A 8 33.78 3.29 -30.94
CA ALA A 8 33.81 3.99 -29.65
C ALA A 8 32.57 4.82 -29.30
N VAL A 9 31.75 5.20 -30.26
CA VAL A 9 30.61 6.15 -29.99
C VAL A 9 29.33 5.46 -29.51
N ALA A 10 29.17 4.17 -29.78
CA ALA A 10 27.95 3.43 -29.38
C ALA A 10 27.90 3.03 -27.89
N THR A 11 29.04 3.04 -27.20
CA THR A 11 29.15 2.57 -25.80
C THR A 11 28.77 3.63 -24.76
N ASP A 12 29.00 4.90 -25.04
CA ASP A 12 28.79 5.99 -24.05
C ASP A 12 27.28 6.29 -23.86
N SER A 13 26.51 6.35 -24.92
CA SER A 13 25.06 6.56 -24.85
C SER A 13 24.30 5.40 -24.15
N GLY A 14 24.80 4.17 -24.25
CA GLY A 14 24.27 3.00 -23.57
C GLY A 14 24.53 3.04 -22.05
N VAL A 15 25.74 3.46 -21.68
CA VAL A 15 26.14 3.61 -20.27
C VAL A 15 25.40 4.78 -19.59
N GLU A 16 25.24 5.90 -20.28
CA GLU A 16 24.46 7.03 -19.75
C GLU A 16 22.97 6.69 -19.55
N ARG A 17 22.34 6.03 -20.53
CA ARG A 17 20.95 5.56 -20.38
C ARG A 17 20.81 4.53 -19.25
N ALA A 18 21.78 3.67 -19.04
CA ALA A 18 21.79 2.71 -17.92
C ALA A 18 21.95 3.41 -16.58
N ARG A 19 22.81 4.43 -16.50
CA ARG A 19 23.00 5.28 -15.31
C ARG A 19 21.76 6.11 -14.99
N GLU A 20 21.13 6.70 -15.99
CA GLU A 20 19.88 7.45 -15.83
C GLU A 20 18.71 6.54 -15.39
N LYS A 21 18.60 5.34 -15.97
CA LYS A 21 17.63 4.32 -15.57
C LYS A 21 17.89 3.82 -14.13
N ALA A 22 19.17 3.64 -13.75
CA ALA A 22 19.55 3.28 -12.38
C ALA A 22 19.26 4.42 -11.38
N ARG A 23 19.42 5.67 -11.80
CA ARG A 23 19.14 6.86 -11.00
C ARG A 23 17.63 7.10 -10.81
N ARG A 24 16.80 6.80 -11.82
CA ARG A 24 15.34 6.88 -11.73
C ARG A 24 14.75 5.87 -10.74
N GLY A 25 15.37 4.70 -10.55
CA GLY A 25 14.86 3.66 -9.64
C GLY A 25 15.16 3.88 -8.15
N ARG A 26 16.00 4.83 -7.77
CA ARG A 26 16.34 5.04 -6.35
C ARG A 26 15.38 6.00 -5.66
N ILE A 27 14.87 5.56 -4.51
CA ILE A 27 14.06 6.39 -3.61
C ILE A 27 14.99 7.30 -2.80
N PRO A 28 14.73 8.62 -2.69
CA PRO A 28 15.53 9.53 -1.89
C PRO A 28 15.65 9.05 -0.43
N LEU A 29 16.87 9.10 0.12
CA LEU A 29 17.12 8.71 1.51
C LEU A 29 16.32 9.58 2.48
N SER A 30 16.16 10.87 2.18
CA SER A 30 15.33 11.79 2.99
C SER A 30 13.89 11.31 3.13
N LEU A 31 13.30 10.79 2.06
CA LEU A 31 11.94 10.22 2.10
C LEU A 31 11.89 8.95 2.96
N LYS A 32 12.88 8.05 2.82
CA LYS A 32 13.00 6.84 3.66
C LYS A 32 13.10 7.21 5.14
N LEU A 33 13.95 8.17 5.48
CA LEU A 33 14.14 8.62 6.86
C LEU A 33 12.90 9.34 7.41
N ALA A 34 12.28 10.23 6.64
CA ALA A 34 11.06 10.93 7.05
C ALA A 34 9.90 9.95 7.32
N TYR A 35 9.72 8.97 6.41
CA TYR A 35 8.71 7.93 6.59
C TYR A 35 9.01 7.04 7.80
N SER A 36 10.28 6.66 8.00
CA SER A 36 10.71 5.87 9.17
C SER A 36 10.48 6.63 10.48
N ALA A 37 10.78 7.93 10.51
CA ALA A 37 10.53 8.78 11.68
C ALA A 37 9.03 8.88 11.99
N PHE A 38 8.19 9.04 10.97
CA PHE A 38 6.73 8.99 11.14
C PHE A 38 6.26 7.66 11.72
N MET A 39 6.73 6.53 11.18
CA MET A 39 6.37 5.19 11.67
C MET A 39 6.91 4.92 13.08
N ALA A 40 8.08 5.43 13.43
CA ALA A 40 8.65 5.33 14.77
C ALA A 40 7.82 6.06 15.85
N VAL A 41 7.03 7.05 15.44
CA VAL A 41 6.06 7.73 16.33
C VAL A 41 4.71 7.01 16.28
N LEU A 42 4.18 6.75 15.10
CA LEU A 42 2.83 6.18 14.92
C LEU A 42 2.71 4.81 15.58
N VAL A 43 3.65 3.90 15.33
CA VAL A 43 3.55 2.50 15.81
C VAL A 43 3.43 2.41 17.32
N PRO A 44 4.34 3.00 18.14
CA PRO A 44 4.19 2.92 19.59
C PRO A 44 2.96 3.66 20.12
N VAL A 45 2.58 4.79 19.51
CA VAL A 45 1.38 5.54 19.91
C VAL A 45 0.11 4.73 19.63
N TYR A 46 -0.02 4.12 18.47
CA TYR A 46 -1.18 3.30 18.12
C TYR A 46 -1.22 2.02 18.96
N LEU A 47 -0.07 1.39 19.20
CA LEU A 47 0.01 0.22 20.06
C LEU A 47 -0.46 0.53 21.48
N PHE A 48 -0.09 1.70 22.03
CA PHE A 48 -0.48 2.12 23.37
C PHE A 48 -1.97 2.48 23.46
N HIS A 49 -2.53 3.21 22.48
CA HIS A 49 -3.90 3.72 22.53
C HIS A 49 -4.95 2.73 22.02
N TYR A 50 -4.64 2.00 20.96
CA TYR A 50 -5.60 1.12 20.26
C TYR A 50 -5.26 -0.37 20.42
N GLY A 51 -4.04 -0.69 20.84
CA GLY A 51 -3.57 -2.07 20.96
C GLY A 51 -3.10 -2.68 19.64
N PRO A 52 -2.59 -3.94 19.68
CA PRO A 52 -1.97 -4.58 18.52
C PRO A 52 -2.96 -4.91 17.41
N THR A 53 -4.24 -5.11 17.74
CA THR A 53 -5.28 -5.47 16.77
C THR A 53 -5.58 -4.37 15.76
N ASN A 54 -5.26 -3.10 16.10
CA ASN A 54 -5.37 -1.98 15.18
C ASN A 54 -4.57 -2.19 13.88
N PHE A 55 -3.41 -2.83 13.98
CA PHE A 55 -2.56 -3.12 12.82
C PHE A 55 -3.11 -4.18 11.86
N LEU A 56 -4.32 -4.69 12.10
CA LEU A 56 -5.06 -5.54 11.15
C LEU A 56 -5.93 -4.72 10.18
N TYR A 57 -6.10 -3.42 10.39
CA TYR A 57 -6.71 -2.59 9.35
C TYR A 57 -5.85 -2.57 8.10
N PHE A 58 -6.47 -2.65 6.92
CA PHE A 58 -5.76 -2.66 5.64
C PHE A 58 -4.85 -1.44 5.44
N CYS A 59 -5.26 -0.28 5.95
CA CYS A 59 -4.46 0.94 5.89
C CYS A 59 -3.17 0.84 6.72
N ASP A 60 -3.24 0.25 7.92
CA ASP A 60 -2.09 0.08 8.80
C ASP A 60 -1.14 -1.01 8.28
N ILE A 61 -1.67 -2.11 7.73
CA ILE A 61 -0.88 -3.11 7.00
C ILE A 61 -0.12 -2.45 5.85
N ALA A 62 -0.82 -1.60 5.06
CA ALA A 62 -0.19 -0.90 3.96
C ALA A 62 0.88 0.11 4.41
N LEU A 63 0.69 0.78 5.57
CA LEU A 63 1.74 1.61 6.17
C LEU A 63 3.02 0.80 6.45
N ILE A 64 2.89 -0.35 7.10
CA ILE A 64 4.02 -1.21 7.45
C ILE A 64 4.68 -1.76 6.19
N LEU A 65 3.90 -2.30 5.25
CA LEU A 65 4.43 -2.82 3.98
C LEU A 65 5.08 -1.72 3.12
N THR A 66 4.57 -0.48 3.18
CA THR A 66 5.20 0.66 2.50
C THR A 66 6.55 0.99 3.11
N LEU A 67 6.71 0.94 4.43
CA LEU A 67 8.01 1.11 5.07
C LEU A 67 9.03 0.08 4.56
N VAL A 68 8.65 -1.19 4.56
CA VAL A 68 9.51 -2.27 4.06
C VAL A 68 9.80 -2.08 2.57
N GLY A 69 8.76 -1.75 1.78
CA GLY A 69 8.88 -1.50 0.34
C GLY A 69 9.80 -0.32 -0.01
N LEU A 70 9.78 0.75 0.79
CA LEU A 70 10.68 1.91 0.67
C LEU A 70 12.16 1.52 0.88
N TRP A 71 12.45 0.77 1.94
CA TRP A 71 13.83 0.36 2.23
C TRP A 71 14.35 -0.67 1.25
N MET A 72 13.54 -1.64 0.86
CA MET A 72 13.88 -2.66 -0.13
C MET A 72 13.83 -2.13 -1.58
N GLU A 73 13.29 -0.94 -1.81
CA GLU A 73 12.96 -0.41 -3.15
C GLU A 73 12.17 -1.44 -3.99
N SER A 74 11.23 -2.13 -3.33
CA SER A 74 10.48 -3.23 -3.92
C SER A 74 9.26 -2.73 -4.69
N ALA A 75 9.31 -2.84 -6.02
CA ALA A 75 8.16 -2.54 -6.87
C ALA A 75 6.92 -3.37 -6.50
N LEU A 76 7.12 -4.65 -6.14
CA LEU A 76 6.01 -5.53 -5.74
C LEU A 76 5.32 -5.02 -4.47
N LEU A 77 6.07 -4.77 -3.39
CA LEU A 77 5.47 -4.35 -2.11
C LEU A 77 4.72 -3.02 -2.24
N VAL A 78 5.32 -2.05 -2.94
CA VAL A 78 4.67 -0.76 -3.17
C VAL A 78 3.42 -0.91 -4.05
N SER A 79 3.47 -1.76 -5.07
CA SER A 79 2.32 -2.05 -5.93
C SER A 79 1.20 -2.78 -5.18
N VAL A 80 1.55 -3.70 -4.27
CA VAL A 80 0.61 -4.41 -3.38
C VAL A 80 -0.15 -3.40 -2.52
N CYS A 81 0.55 -2.48 -1.86
CA CYS A 81 -0.09 -1.41 -1.09
C CYS A 81 -0.97 -0.51 -1.98
N ALA A 82 -0.47 -0.10 -3.15
CA ALA A 82 -1.21 0.79 -4.04
C ALA A 82 -2.52 0.15 -4.53
N VAL A 83 -2.48 -1.10 -4.99
CA VAL A 83 -3.70 -1.76 -5.49
C VAL A 83 -4.74 -1.97 -4.38
N GLY A 84 -4.28 -2.17 -3.16
CA GLY A 84 -5.15 -2.45 -2.02
C GLY A 84 -5.85 -1.25 -1.43
N ILE A 85 -5.15 -0.12 -1.32
CA ILE A 85 -5.66 1.00 -0.52
C ILE A 85 -5.88 2.31 -1.30
N LEU A 86 -5.44 2.45 -2.55
CA LEU A 86 -5.61 3.72 -3.29
C LEU A 86 -7.07 4.14 -3.36
N ALA A 87 -7.96 3.25 -3.81
CA ALA A 87 -9.38 3.61 -3.99
C ALA A 87 -10.07 3.92 -2.63
N PRO A 88 -9.95 3.08 -1.58
CA PRO A 88 -10.50 3.39 -0.26
C PRO A 88 -9.93 4.68 0.35
N GLN A 89 -8.64 4.95 0.18
CA GLN A 89 -8.02 6.15 0.74
C GLN A 89 -8.39 7.42 -0.03
N LEU A 90 -8.59 7.34 -1.34
CA LEU A 90 -9.14 8.46 -2.11
C LEU A 90 -10.59 8.74 -1.68
N LEU A 91 -11.39 7.71 -1.42
CA LEU A 91 -12.73 7.87 -0.86
C LEU A 91 -12.67 8.52 0.53
N TRP A 92 -11.72 8.10 1.39
CA TRP A 92 -11.48 8.74 2.69
C TRP A 92 -11.17 10.24 2.54
N ASN A 93 -10.32 10.62 1.57
CA ASN A 93 -9.99 12.02 1.31
C ASN A 93 -11.23 12.83 0.89
N VAL A 94 -12.07 12.26 0.03
CA VAL A 94 -13.32 12.91 -0.41
C VAL A 94 -14.27 13.05 0.78
N ASP A 95 -14.47 11.99 1.55
CA ASP A 95 -15.32 12.01 2.76
C ASP A 95 -14.83 13.04 3.78
N PHE A 96 -13.51 13.13 4.00
CA PHE A 96 -12.90 14.11 4.90
C PHE A 96 -13.17 15.55 4.46
N LEU A 97 -13.02 15.85 3.17
CA LEU A 97 -13.29 17.18 2.63
C LEU A 97 -14.79 17.54 2.71
N VAL A 98 -15.66 16.59 2.43
CA VAL A 98 -17.11 16.80 2.52
C VAL A 98 -17.54 16.95 3.99
N GLN A 99 -17.03 16.10 4.89
CA GLN A 99 -17.28 16.21 6.33
C GLN A 99 -16.82 17.56 6.91
N ALA A 100 -15.74 18.13 6.39
CA ALA A 100 -15.26 19.47 6.79
C ALA A 100 -16.27 20.60 6.46
N THR A 101 -17.20 20.38 5.51
CA THR A 101 -18.31 21.30 5.23
C THR A 101 -19.52 21.13 6.16
N GLY A 102 -19.44 20.21 7.13
CA GLY A 102 -20.53 19.88 8.07
C GLY A 102 -21.50 18.80 7.58
N HIS A 103 -21.25 18.19 6.42
CA HIS A 103 -22.11 17.16 5.84
C HIS A 103 -21.36 15.82 5.76
N PRO A 104 -21.83 14.73 6.41
CA PRO A 104 -21.21 13.43 6.24
C PRO A 104 -21.55 12.83 4.86
N LEU A 105 -20.53 12.30 4.16
CA LEU A 105 -20.74 11.53 2.93
C LEU A 105 -20.95 10.04 3.26
N THR A 106 -19.93 9.44 3.91
CA THR A 106 -19.97 8.05 4.36
C THR A 106 -19.91 7.92 5.88
N GLY A 107 -19.42 8.98 6.55
CA GLY A 107 -19.19 9.01 7.99
C GLY A 107 -17.88 8.34 8.44
N MET A 108 -17.09 7.77 7.53
CA MET A 108 -15.83 7.10 7.90
C MET A 108 -14.79 8.06 8.47
N THR A 109 -14.91 9.36 8.21
CA THR A 109 -14.01 10.40 8.73
C THR A 109 -14.59 11.15 9.94
N ALA A 110 -15.75 10.76 10.47
CA ALA A 110 -16.41 11.45 11.58
C ALA A 110 -15.50 11.56 12.83
N TYR A 111 -14.65 10.55 13.10
CA TYR A 111 -13.69 10.55 14.21
C TYR A 111 -12.67 11.69 14.12
N MET A 112 -12.36 12.19 12.92
CA MET A 112 -11.45 13.31 12.69
C MET A 112 -12.01 14.64 13.19
N PHE A 113 -13.33 14.74 13.30
CA PHE A 113 -14.05 15.94 13.75
C PHE A 113 -14.62 15.78 15.17
N ASN A 114 -14.44 14.61 15.80
CA ASN A 114 -14.88 14.37 17.17
C ASN A 114 -13.97 15.08 18.17
N ALA A 115 -14.54 16.01 18.95
CA ALA A 115 -13.79 16.77 19.97
C ALA A 115 -13.19 15.89 21.08
N GLN A 116 -13.75 14.70 21.32
CA GLN A 116 -13.24 13.74 22.31
C GLN A 116 -11.98 13.01 21.84
N THR A 117 -11.71 12.98 20.53
CA THR A 117 -10.51 12.38 19.97
C THR A 117 -9.33 13.35 20.09
N SER A 118 -8.22 12.90 20.69
CA SER A 118 -7.00 13.71 20.83
C SER A 118 -6.57 14.32 19.47
N PRO A 119 -6.27 15.64 19.43
CA PRO A 119 -5.74 16.29 18.24
C PRO A 119 -4.47 15.61 17.70
N PHE A 120 -3.64 15.07 18.59
CA PHE A 120 -2.43 14.34 18.22
C PHE A 120 -2.75 13.03 17.48
N LEU A 121 -3.70 12.23 17.99
CA LEU A 121 -4.15 11.00 17.32
C LEU A 121 -4.79 11.30 15.96
N ARG A 122 -5.62 12.36 15.90
CA ARG A 122 -6.18 12.83 14.62
C ARG A 122 -5.08 13.26 13.65
N GLY A 123 -4.06 13.97 14.15
CA GLY A 123 -2.88 14.36 13.36
C GLY A 123 -2.14 13.17 12.77
N LEU A 124 -1.93 12.11 13.55
CA LEU A 124 -1.34 10.86 13.04
C LEU A 124 -2.21 10.22 11.97
N SER A 125 -3.54 10.21 12.15
CA SER A 125 -4.49 9.63 11.18
C SER A 125 -4.54 10.38 9.84
N LEU A 126 -3.96 11.59 9.73
CA LEU A 126 -3.81 12.28 8.45
C LEU A 126 -2.94 11.54 7.43
N PHE A 127 -2.31 10.43 7.81
CA PHE A 127 -1.63 9.56 6.84
C PHE A 127 -2.58 9.07 5.74
N HIS A 128 -3.86 8.90 6.04
CA HIS A 128 -4.87 8.57 5.04
C HIS A 128 -4.95 9.64 3.93
N GLY A 129 -4.62 10.89 4.27
CA GLY A 129 -4.60 12.00 3.33
C GLY A 129 -3.41 11.95 2.37
N TRP A 130 -2.20 11.69 2.86
CA TRP A 130 -0.98 11.79 2.03
C TRP A 130 -0.45 10.44 1.50
N LEU A 131 -0.76 9.31 2.16
CA LEU A 131 -0.25 8.00 1.77
C LEU A 131 -0.63 7.58 0.34
N PRO A 132 -1.88 7.80 -0.16
CA PRO A 132 -2.21 7.45 -1.54
C PRO A 132 -1.34 8.19 -2.56
N PHE A 133 -1.03 9.47 -2.33
CA PHE A 133 -0.17 10.25 -3.22
C PHE A 133 1.28 9.76 -3.17
N LEU A 134 1.76 9.39 -1.99
CA LEU A 134 3.06 8.75 -1.83
C LEU A 134 3.12 7.42 -2.59
N LEU A 135 2.11 6.56 -2.49
CA LEU A 135 2.06 5.28 -3.20
C LEU A 135 2.05 5.47 -4.72
N VAL A 136 1.30 6.44 -5.23
CA VAL A 136 1.33 6.82 -6.66
C VAL A 136 2.75 7.21 -7.07
N TYR A 137 3.41 8.08 -6.30
CA TYR A 137 4.81 8.48 -6.54
C TYR A 137 5.76 7.28 -6.53
N LEU A 138 5.64 6.39 -5.55
CA LEU A 138 6.51 5.22 -5.41
C LEU A 138 6.32 4.22 -6.56
N VAL A 139 5.07 3.96 -6.95
CA VAL A 139 4.76 3.10 -8.11
C VAL A 139 5.28 3.72 -9.40
N TRP A 140 5.15 5.04 -9.56
CA TRP A 140 5.72 5.73 -10.72
C TRP A 140 7.26 5.62 -10.76
N ARG A 141 7.93 5.68 -9.60
CA ARG A 141 9.41 5.58 -9.50
C ARG A 141 9.94 4.17 -9.70
N LEU A 142 9.29 3.16 -9.14
CA LEU A 142 9.75 1.77 -9.12
C LEU A 142 9.13 0.92 -10.23
N GLY A 143 8.04 1.37 -10.81
CA GLY A 143 7.20 0.63 -11.73
C GLY A 143 6.11 -0.19 -11.03
N TYR A 144 5.03 -0.46 -11.75
CA TYR A 144 3.92 -1.28 -11.27
C TYR A 144 4.18 -2.77 -11.53
N ASP A 145 4.08 -3.60 -10.50
CA ASP A 145 4.20 -5.06 -10.59
C ASP A 145 2.81 -5.69 -10.71
N ARG A 146 2.55 -6.38 -11.82
CA ARG A 146 1.23 -6.96 -12.11
C ARG A 146 0.79 -8.06 -11.13
N ARG A 147 1.73 -8.68 -10.40
CA ARG A 147 1.43 -9.68 -9.36
C ARG A 147 0.75 -9.06 -8.15
N ALA A 148 0.79 -7.75 -8.01
CA ALA A 148 0.27 -7.00 -6.87
C ALA A 148 -1.20 -7.28 -6.58
N TRP A 149 -2.06 -7.39 -7.60
CA TRP A 149 -3.48 -7.70 -7.40
C TRP A 149 -3.69 -9.05 -6.72
N GLY A 150 -3.06 -10.11 -7.22
CA GLY A 150 -3.18 -11.44 -6.60
C GLY A 150 -2.59 -11.48 -5.19
N ALA A 151 -1.43 -10.84 -4.98
CA ALA A 151 -0.76 -10.79 -3.67
C ALA A 151 -1.60 -10.03 -2.63
N TRP A 152 -2.15 -8.85 -2.99
CA TRP A 152 -3.04 -8.12 -2.08
C TRP A 152 -4.34 -8.87 -1.83
N SER A 153 -4.95 -9.46 -2.86
CA SER A 153 -6.21 -10.21 -2.72
C SER A 153 -6.05 -11.39 -1.75
N ALA A 154 -4.96 -12.13 -1.87
CA ALA A 154 -4.66 -13.22 -0.94
C ALA A 154 -4.46 -12.70 0.49
N LEU A 155 -3.66 -11.63 0.67
CA LEU A 155 -3.45 -10.98 1.97
C LEU A 155 -4.78 -10.49 2.56
N ALA A 156 -5.60 -9.81 1.77
CA ALA A 156 -6.87 -9.26 2.22
C ALA A 156 -7.82 -10.37 2.71
N VAL A 157 -7.95 -11.46 1.96
CA VAL A 157 -8.77 -12.61 2.37
C VAL A 157 -8.26 -13.21 3.67
N VAL A 158 -6.96 -13.41 3.82
CA VAL A 158 -6.37 -13.93 5.08
C VAL A 158 -6.67 -12.99 6.25
N VAL A 159 -6.49 -11.68 6.08
CA VAL A 159 -6.77 -10.69 7.13
C VAL A 159 -8.25 -10.65 7.46
N LEU A 160 -9.14 -10.69 6.46
CA LEU A 160 -10.59 -10.77 6.70
C LEU A 160 -10.98 -12.03 7.49
N CYS A 161 -10.37 -13.20 7.18
CA CYS A 161 -10.57 -14.42 7.97
C CYS A 161 -10.13 -14.21 9.42
N VAL A 162 -8.95 -13.65 9.65
CA VAL A 162 -8.48 -13.33 11.01
C VAL A 162 -9.46 -12.39 11.72
N CYS A 163 -9.90 -11.33 11.05
CA CYS A 163 -10.83 -10.36 11.63
C CYS A 163 -12.20 -10.98 11.95
N PHE A 164 -12.71 -11.85 11.10
CA PHE A 164 -14.03 -12.47 11.29
C PHE A 164 -14.04 -13.56 12.35
N PHE A 165 -13.03 -14.44 12.36
CA PHE A 165 -13.02 -15.62 13.21
C PHE A 165 -12.29 -15.42 14.55
N LEU A 166 -11.35 -14.47 14.63
CA LEU A 166 -10.47 -14.33 15.78
C LEU A 166 -10.57 -12.99 16.51
N MET A 167 -11.17 -11.95 15.85
CA MET A 167 -11.27 -10.61 16.44
C MET A 167 -12.65 -10.35 17.02
N PRO A 168 -12.77 -9.37 17.96
CA PRO A 168 -14.05 -9.05 18.59
C PRO A 168 -15.09 -8.55 17.59
N PRO A 169 -16.33 -9.06 17.64
CA PRO A 169 -17.45 -8.49 16.89
C PRO A 169 -17.81 -7.10 17.43
N PRO A 170 -18.62 -6.31 16.70
CA PRO A 170 -19.14 -5.04 17.17
C PRO A 170 -19.91 -5.20 18.48
N ARG A 171 -19.88 -4.17 19.33
CA ARG A 171 -20.54 -4.14 20.63
C ARG A 171 -21.03 -2.73 20.94
N PRO A 172 -22.07 -2.57 21.80
CA PRO A 172 -22.69 -1.26 22.10
C PRO A 172 -21.70 -0.21 22.64
N ASP A 173 -20.67 -0.63 23.37
CA ASP A 173 -19.60 0.24 23.89
C ASP A 173 -18.23 -0.31 23.43
N PRO A 174 -17.79 0.04 22.23
CA PRO A 174 -16.55 -0.50 21.67
C PRO A 174 -15.27 0.00 22.38
N GLY A 175 -15.29 1.18 23.00
CA GLY A 175 -14.12 1.81 23.58
C GLY A 175 -13.09 2.23 22.52
N LEU A 176 -11.80 2.32 22.91
CA LEU A 176 -10.71 2.66 21.99
C LEU A 176 -10.12 1.45 21.26
N THR A 177 -10.16 0.26 21.89
CA THR A 177 -9.67 -0.97 21.24
C THR A 177 -10.56 -1.31 20.04
N PRO A 178 -9.99 -1.45 18.82
CA PRO A 178 -10.78 -1.72 17.64
C PRO A 178 -11.62 -3.00 17.75
N VAL A 179 -12.85 -2.90 17.35
CA VAL A 179 -13.78 -4.01 17.13
C VAL A 179 -14.22 -3.98 15.67
N ASN A 180 -14.81 -5.05 15.17
CA ASN A 180 -15.32 -5.10 13.79
C ASN A 180 -14.28 -4.65 12.73
N ILE A 181 -13.02 -5.03 12.92
CA ILE A 181 -11.90 -4.61 12.08
C ILE A 181 -12.19 -4.97 10.61
N ASN A 182 -11.92 -4.04 9.71
CA ASN A 182 -12.24 -4.14 8.27
C ASN A 182 -13.73 -4.40 7.97
N TYR A 183 -14.63 -4.04 8.90
CA TYR A 183 -16.08 -4.09 8.73
C TYR A 183 -16.65 -5.49 8.44
N VAL A 184 -16.00 -6.54 8.96
CA VAL A 184 -16.36 -7.95 8.68
C VAL A 184 -17.72 -8.36 9.21
N TRP A 185 -18.34 -7.57 10.12
CA TRP A 185 -19.67 -7.80 10.68
C TRP A 185 -20.71 -6.77 10.21
N GLY A 186 -20.36 -5.82 9.36
CA GLY A 186 -21.22 -4.72 8.94
C GLY A 186 -20.54 -3.37 9.07
N MET A 187 -21.22 -2.29 8.74
CA MET A 187 -20.66 -0.94 8.67
C MET A 187 -20.60 -0.21 10.03
N SER A 188 -21.05 -0.83 11.12
CA SER A 188 -21.12 -0.22 12.45
C SER A 188 -20.27 -0.98 13.46
N ASP A 189 -19.52 -0.24 14.30
CA ASP A 189 -18.75 -0.80 15.42
C ASP A 189 -19.62 -1.08 16.65
N HIS A 190 -20.88 -0.57 16.67
CA HIS A 190 -21.82 -0.72 17.79
C HIS A 190 -22.71 -1.95 17.65
N ALA A 191 -23.04 -2.38 16.43
CA ALA A 191 -23.90 -3.54 16.17
C ALA A 191 -23.57 -4.18 14.83
N ALA A 192 -23.63 -5.52 14.78
CA ALA A 192 -23.54 -6.26 13.53
C ALA A 192 -24.75 -5.96 12.63
N GLN A 193 -24.56 -6.04 11.32
CA GLN A 193 -25.67 -5.93 10.37
C GLN A 193 -26.64 -7.12 10.53
N THR A 194 -27.94 -6.89 10.25
CA THR A 194 -28.99 -7.89 10.45
C THR A 194 -29.77 -8.22 9.17
N PHE A 195 -29.47 -7.58 8.04
CA PHE A 195 -30.20 -7.75 6.78
C PHE A 195 -29.76 -8.98 5.98
N MET A 196 -28.62 -9.61 6.33
CA MET A 196 -28.21 -10.89 5.78
C MET A 196 -27.39 -11.71 6.81
N PRO A 197 -27.21 -13.04 6.61
CA PRO A 197 -26.36 -13.85 7.46
C PRO A 197 -24.93 -13.30 7.51
N ALA A 198 -24.29 -13.31 8.68
CA ALA A 198 -22.93 -12.75 8.87
C ALA A 198 -21.91 -13.37 7.91
N TRP A 199 -21.98 -14.69 7.67
CA TRP A 199 -21.10 -15.37 6.73
C TRP A 199 -21.28 -14.90 5.28
N ALA A 200 -22.51 -14.51 4.88
CA ALA A 200 -22.80 -14.01 3.55
C ALA A 200 -22.23 -12.59 3.36
N TRP A 201 -22.32 -11.75 4.38
CA TRP A 201 -21.64 -10.45 4.42
C TRP A 201 -20.13 -10.61 4.30
N PHE A 202 -19.54 -11.48 5.14
CA PHE A 202 -18.11 -11.80 5.09
C PHE A 202 -17.67 -12.29 3.71
N ALA A 203 -18.39 -13.26 3.12
CA ALA A 203 -18.09 -13.78 1.79
C ALA A 203 -18.20 -12.67 0.72
N GLY A 204 -19.21 -11.79 0.86
CA GLY A 204 -19.36 -10.61 0.02
C GLY A 204 -18.16 -9.68 0.07
N LEU A 205 -17.57 -9.44 1.25
CA LEU A 205 -16.34 -8.66 1.40
C LEU A 205 -15.12 -9.39 0.81
N ALA A 206 -14.98 -10.70 1.10
CA ALA A 206 -13.85 -11.50 0.64
C ALA A 206 -13.76 -11.59 -0.89
N VAL A 207 -14.90 -11.54 -1.59
CA VAL A 207 -14.97 -11.51 -3.05
C VAL A 207 -15.05 -10.08 -3.58
N GLY A 208 -15.87 -9.23 -2.95
CA GLY A 208 -16.17 -7.87 -3.41
C GLY A 208 -14.94 -6.95 -3.38
N ILE A 209 -14.14 -6.99 -2.31
CA ILE A 209 -12.93 -6.15 -2.22
C ILE A 209 -11.94 -6.46 -3.35
N PRO A 210 -11.52 -7.72 -3.58
CA PRO A 210 -10.66 -8.06 -4.70
C PRO A 210 -11.25 -7.73 -6.07
N ALA A 211 -12.54 -7.98 -6.28
CA ALA A 211 -13.17 -7.86 -7.59
C ALA A 211 -13.61 -6.43 -7.92
N LEU A 212 -14.25 -5.72 -6.98
CA LEU A 212 -14.89 -4.44 -7.24
C LEU A 212 -14.02 -3.22 -6.89
N ILE A 213 -13.03 -3.40 -6.02
CA ILE A 213 -12.13 -2.33 -5.59
C ILE A 213 -10.73 -2.55 -6.16
N CYS A 214 -10.11 -3.70 -5.86
CA CYS A 214 -8.72 -3.93 -6.24
C CYS A 214 -8.54 -4.19 -7.73
N TRP A 215 -9.45 -4.91 -8.39
CA TRP A 215 -9.35 -5.19 -9.82
C TRP A 215 -9.44 -3.93 -10.70
N PRO A 216 -10.42 -3.02 -10.53
CA PRO A 216 -10.43 -1.75 -11.28
C PRO A 216 -9.18 -0.91 -11.01
N THR A 217 -8.73 -0.82 -9.75
CA THR A 217 -7.49 -0.11 -9.39
C THR A 217 -6.28 -0.74 -10.09
N HIS A 218 -6.17 -2.07 -10.11
CA HIS A 218 -5.14 -2.81 -10.83
C HIS A 218 -5.14 -2.49 -12.33
N ARG A 219 -6.33 -2.51 -12.97
CA ARG A 219 -6.48 -2.19 -14.39
C ARG A 219 -6.07 -0.76 -14.71
N LEU A 220 -6.39 0.19 -13.81
CA LEU A 220 -6.00 1.58 -13.94
C LEU A 220 -4.48 1.74 -13.81
N LEU A 221 -3.88 1.12 -12.79
CA LEU A 221 -2.42 1.18 -12.56
C LEU A 221 -1.62 0.56 -13.71
N ILE A 222 -2.07 -0.56 -14.30
CA ILE A 222 -1.44 -1.13 -15.51
C ILE A 222 -1.42 -0.13 -16.66
N ARG A 223 -2.47 0.67 -16.82
CA ARG A 223 -2.60 1.62 -17.95
C ARG A 223 -1.80 2.91 -17.73
N LEU A 224 -1.71 3.37 -16.48
CA LEU A 224 -1.15 4.69 -16.17
C LEU A 224 0.30 4.64 -15.69
N MET A 225 0.77 3.51 -15.15
CA MET A 225 2.07 3.41 -14.51
C MET A 225 3.08 2.67 -15.38
N PRO A 226 4.38 3.03 -15.30
CA PRO A 226 5.42 2.26 -15.97
C PRO A 226 5.48 0.84 -15.40
N GLU A 227 5.78 -0.14 -16.24
CA GLU A 227 5.96 -1.52 -15.79
C GLU A 227 7.25 -1.66 -14.94
N ALA A 228 7.19 -2.48 -13.89
CA ALA A 228 8.37 -2.80 -13.08
C ALA A 228 9.43 -3.46 -13.98
N SER A 229 10.60 -2.84 -14.08
CA SER A 229 11.70 -3.41 -14.83
C SER A 229 12.07 -4.77 -14.24
N ALA A 230 12.11 -5.82 -15.06
CA ALA A 230 12.58 -7.13 -14.66
C ALA A 230 14.10 -7.05 -14.33
N ARG A 231 14.41 -6.64 -13.09
CA ARG A 231 15.79 -6.55 -12.59
C ARG A 231 16.46 -7.90 -12.39
N SER A 232 15.69 -9.00 -12.41
CA SER A 232 16.18 -10.36 -12.22
C SER A 232 16.96 -10.93 -13.40
N SER A 233 16.84 -10.36 -14.61
CA SER A 233 17.50 -10.90 -15.80
C SER A 233 18.96 -10.43 -15.98
N LEU A 234 19.41 -9.39 -15.28
CA LEU A 234 20.75 -8.84 -15.46
C LEU A 234 21.78 -9.40 -14.49
N THR A 235 21.37 -9.98 -13.37
CA THR A 235 22.28 -10.60 -12.40
C THR A 235 22.73 -11.99 -12.85
N SER A 236 21.95 -12.66 -13.68
CA SER A 236 22.29 -13.99 -14.23
C SER A 236 23.27 -13.94 -15.40
N LEU A 237 23.39 -12.81 -16.09
CA LEU A 237 24.31 -12.65 -17.24
C LEU A 237 25.72 -12.21 -16.81
N SER A 238 25.89 -11.67 -15.59
CA SER A 238 27.22 -11.31 -15.07
C SER A 238 27.95 -12.44 -14.35
N ALA A 239 27.31 -13.59 -14.15
CA ALA A 239 27.85 -14.76 -13.47
C ALA A 239 28.32 -15.88 -14.42
N SER A 240 28.45 -15.62 -15.72
CA SER A 240 29.05 -16.60 -16.63
C SER A 240 30.58 -16.59 -16.46
N PRO A 241 31.21 -17.65 -15.97
CA PRO A 241 32.65 -17.69 -15.86
C PRO A 241 33.27 -17.67 -17.26
N ALA A 242 34.25 -16.80 -17.44
CA ALA A 242 35.10 -16.73 -18.64
C ALA A 242 35.61 -18.13 -18.98
N GLY A 243 35.26 -18.57 -20.19
CA GLY A 243 35.63 -19.88 -20.68
C GLY A 243 37.13 -20.12 -20.62
N SER A 244 37.49 -21.24 -20.04
CA SER A 244 38.79 -21.86 -20.15
C SER A 244 39.09 -22.13 -21.63
N GLY A 245 40.05 -21.39 -22.20
CA GLY A 245 40.58 -21.67 -23.51
C GLY A 245 41.29 -23.04 -23.56
N PRO A 246 41.26 -23.69 -24.70
CA PRO A 246 41.95 -24.98 -24.88
C PRO A 246 43.46 -24.79 -25.01
N ARG A 247 44.19 -25.68 -24.34
CA ARG A 247 45.60 -25.93 -24.60
C ARG A 247 45.80 -26.76 -25.87
#